data_1db63fadbfd86be0019f535f2f186c47
#
_entry.id   1db63fadbfd86be0019f535f2f186c47
#
_cell.length_a   1.000
_cell.length_b   1.000
_cell.length_c   1.000
_cell.angle_alpha   90.00
_cell.angle_beta   90.00
_cell.angle_gamma   90.00
#
_symmetry.space_group_name_H-M   'P 1'
#
loop_
_entity.id
_entity.type
_entity.pdbx_description
1 polymer ?
#
loop_
_entity_poly.entity_id
_entity_poly.type
_entity_poly.pdbx_seq_one_letter_code
_entity_poly.pdbx_strand_id
1 'polypeptide(L)'
;GYGATQGLFAVESAVNELADKLGMDPFELRQRNIVHEGDVMPAYYGQVNTSCALDRCLKAVHDRMDWDHKYPVREIGNGKVRAVGMGMAMQGSGIDHVDVGSATLKINDDGFYTLSIGAADMGTGCDTTLAQIAAEVLDCDLDNITVFGADTDTSPYDSGSYASSTTYVTGKAVEKCALRLRGQI
;
A
#
# COMPACT_ATOMS: atom_id res chain seq x y z
N GLY A 1 -2.23 -11.65 -3.44
CA GLY A 1 -1.56 -11.75 -2.50
C GLY A 1 -0.07 -11.95 -2.24
N TYR A 2 0.50 -11.00 -1.64
CA TYR A 2 1.92 -11.02 -1.25
C TYR A 2 2.25 -12.07 -0.17
N GLY A 3 1.25 -12.54 0.60
CA GLY A 3 1.41 -13.54 1.65
C GLY A 3 1.23 -12.98 3.07
N ALA A 4 1.23 -11.68 3.27
CA ALA A 4 1.00 -11.06 4.58
C ALA A 4 -0.39 -11.37 5.15
N THR A 5 -1.38 -11.53 4.29
CA THR A 5 -2.77 -11.78 4.68
C THR A 5 -2.95 -13.09 5.47
N GLN A 6 -2.22 -14.15 5.12
CA GLN A 6 -2.28 -15.43 5.84
C GLN A 6 -1.72 -15.29 7.26
N GLY A 7 -0.56 -14.63 7.39
CA GLY A 7 0.05 -14.36 8.69
C GLY A 7 -0.82 -13.45 9.55
N LEU A 8 -1.35 -12.39 8.97
CA LEU A 8 -2.25 -11.45 9.66
C LEU A 8 -3.53 -12.12 10.13
N PHE A 9 -4.12 -13.01 9.31
CA PHE A 9 -5.29 -13.78 9.74
C PHE A 9 -5.01 -14.61 10.99
N ALA A 10 -3.87 -15.32 11.02
CA ALA A 10 -3.49 -16.13 12.17
C ALA A 10 -3.24 -15.27 13.42
N VAL A 11 -2.50 -14.17 13.28
CA VAL A 11 -2.20 -13.25 14.39
C VAL A 11 -3.47 -12.60 14.94
N GLU A 12 -4.32 -12.06 14.07
CA GLU A 12 -5.53 -11.39 14.48
C GLU A 12 -6.56 -12.33 15.11
N SER A 13 -6.60 -13.59 14.64
CA SER A 13 -7.40 -14.64 15.31
C SER A 13 -6.87 -14.93 16.70
N ALA A 14 -5.55 -15.07 16.87
CA ALA A 14 -4.92 -15.30 18.18
C ALA A 14 -5.14 -14.09 19.13
N VAL A 15 -5.13 -12.87 18.62
CA VAL A 15 -5.43 -11.65 19.41
C VAL A 15 -6.87 -11.67 19.91
N ASN A 16 -7.82 -12.10 19.07
CA ASN A 16 -9.22 -12.23 19.49
C ASN A 16 -9.40 -13.32 20.56
N GLU A 17 -8.75 -14.47 20.39
CA GLU A 17 -8.78 -15.54 21.40
C GLU A 17 -8.12 -15.11 22.72
N LEU A 18 -7.04 -14.33 22.63
CA LEU A 18 -6.38 -13.78 23.83
C LEU A 18 -7.29 -12.80 24.55
N ALA A 19 -7.98 -11.92 23.81
CA ALA A 19 -8.95 -11.00 24.40
C ALA A 19 -10.05 -11.75 25.16
N ASP A 20 -10.61 -12.80 24.55
CA ASP A 20 -11.62 -13.65 25.19
C ASP A 20 -11.10 -14.30 26.48
N LYS A 21 -9.91 -14.88 26.45
CA LYS A 21 -9.27 -15.48 27.63
C LYS A 21 -8.97 -14.49 28.74
N LEU A 22 -8.72 -13.24 28.40
CA LEU A 22 -8.49 -12.17 29.37
C LEU A 22 -9.80 -11.52 29.87
N GLY A 23 -10.93 -11.89 29.31
CA GLY A 23 -12.20 -11.22 29.55
C GLY A 23 -12.18 -9.74 29.13
N MET A 24 -11.41 -9.42 28.08
CA MET A 24 -11.21 -8.07 27.59
C MET A 24 -11.85 -7.90 26.20
N ASP A 25 -12.36 -6.71 25.93
CA ASP A 25 -12.83 -6.37 24.59
C ASP A 25 -11.66 -6.38 23.60
N PRO A 26 -11.76 -7.06 22.43
CA PRO A 26 -10.70 -7.09 21.43
C PRO A 26 -10.38 -5.71 20.84
N PHE A 27 -11.30 -4.76 20.87
CA PHE A 27 -11.02 -3.36 20.56
C PHE A 27 -10.07 -2.75 21.58
N GLU A 28 -10.39 -2.91 22.88
CA GLU A 28 -9.56 -2.40 23.96
C GLU A 28 -8.17 -3.02 23.99
N LEU A 29 -8.07 -4.34 23.77
CA LEU A 29 -6.78 -5.03 23.68
C LEU A 29 -5.91 -4.44 22.57
N ARG A 30 -6.49 -4.19 21.39
CA ARG A 30 -5.77 -3.56 20.28
C ARG A 30 -5.38 -2.13 20.60
N GLN A 31 -6.29 -1.34 21.12
CA GLN A 31 -6.03 0.06 21.49
C GLN A 31 -4.84 0.22 22.43
N ARG A 32 -4.64 -0.74 23.34
CA ARG A 32 -3.52 -0.74 24.27
C ARG A 32 -2.19 -1.18 23.66
N ASN A 33 -2.22 -1.86 22.51
CA ASN A 33 -1.06 -2.54 21.93
C ASN A 33 -0.67 -2.04 20.53
N ILE A 34 -1.41 -1.12 19.95
CA ILE A 34 -1.05 -0.56 18.64
C ILE A 34 0.13 0.38 18.75
N VAL A 35 0.85 0.49 17.63
CA VAL A 35 1.91 1.49 17.48
C VAL A 35 1.31 2.85 17.14
N HIS A 36 1.97 3.90 17.59
CA HIS A 36 1.61 5.29 17.32
C HIS A 36 2.72 6.00 16.53
N GLU A 37 2.41 7.18 16.06
CA GLU A 37 3.41 8.07 15.50
C GLU A 37 4.44 8.44 16.58
N GLY A 38 5.71 8.33 16.24
CA GLY A 38 6.82 8.53 17.17
C GLY A 38 7.33 7.28 17.89
N ASP A 39 6.60 6.17 17.83
CA ASP A 39 7.05 4.92 18.44
C ASP A 39 8.24 4.32 17.66
N VAL A 40 9.16 3.73 18.42
CA VAL A 40 10.27 2.95 17.86
C VAL A 40 9.76 1.55 17.51
N MET A 41 10.03 1.10 16.29
CA MET A 41 9.60 -0.20 15.78
C MET A 41 10.77 -1.19 15.73
N PRO A 42 10.93 -2.07 16.75
CA PRO A 42 12.07 -3.00 16.81
C PRO A 42 12.13 -3.95 15.61
N ALA A 43 10.97 -4.40 15.12
CA ALA A 43 10.88 -5.29 13.95
C ALA A 43 11.34 -4.63 12.64
N TYR A 44 11.46 -3.31 12.62
CA TYR A 44 11.95 -2.51 11.49
C TYR A 44 13.26 -1.82 11.85
N TYR A 45 14.20 -2.58 12.41
CA TYR A 45 15.57 -2.13 12.75
C TYR A 45 15.64 -0.92 13.69
N GLY A 46 14.62 -0.74 14.53
CA GLY A 46 14.56 0.36 15.46
C GLY A 46 14.23 1.71 14.82
N GLN A 47 13.68 1.71 13.63
CA GLN A 47 13.22 2.95 13.00
C GLN A 47 12.04 3.56 13.75
N VAL A 48 11.97 4.87 13.74
CA VAL A 48 10.84 5.62 14.30
C VAL A 48 9.69 5.62 13.31
N ASN A 49 8.49 5.32 13.79
CA ASN A 49 7.27 5.40 13.01
C ASN A 49 6.88 6.86 12.80
N THR A 50 7.17 7.40 11.63
CA THR A 50 6.97 8.83 11.31
C THR A 50 5.55 9.18 10.86
N SER A 51 4.72 8.18 10.57
CA SER A 51 3.33 8.39 10.14
C SER A 51 2.49 7.18 10.54
N CYS A 52 1.49 7.39 11.38
CA CYS A 52 0.58 6.33 11.81
C CYS A 52 -0.81 6.89 12.14
N ALA A 53 -1.84 6.18 11.72
CA ALA A 53 -3.23 6.52 12.00
C ALA A 53 -4.04 5.30 12.45
N LEU A 54 -3.38 4.25 12.95
CA LEU A 54 -4.05 3.00 13.37
C LEU A 54 -5.07 3.25 14.48
N ASP A 55 -4.77 4.11 15.43
CA ASP A 55 -5.68 4.53 16.50
C ASP A 55 -6.95 5.17 15.94
N ARG A 56 -6.81 6.07 14.98
CA ARG A 56 -7.93 6.74 14.31
C ARG A 56 -8.74 5.77 13.44
N CYS A 57 -8.07 4.86 12.74
CA CYS A 57 -8.73 3.82 11.96
C CYS A 57 -9.54 2.88 12.86
N LEU A 58 -8.93 2.44 13.96
CA LEU A 58 -9.58 1.57 14.96
C LEU A 58 -10.82 2.23 15.53
N LYS A 59 -10.70 3.50 15.96
CA LYS A 59 -11.83 4.27 16.49
C LYS A 59 -12.92 4.49 15.42
N ALA A 60 -12.56 4.82 14.20
CA ALA A 60 -13.54 5.06 13.14
C ALA A 60 -14.36 3.80 12.80
N VAL A 61 -13.75 2.63 12.83
CA VAL A 61 -14.44 1.36 12.62
C VAL A 61 -15.34 1.04 13.81
N HIS A 62 -14.84 1.22 15.03
CA HIS A 62 -15.62 1.04 16.27
C HIS A 62 -16.92 1.86 16.23
N ASP A 63 -16.81 3.16 15.97
CA ASP A 63 -17.94 4.09 15.96
C ASP A 63 -18.93 3.76 14.82
N ARG A 64 -18.42 3.51 13.60
CA ARG A 64 -19.27 3.21 12.43
C ARG A 64 -20.00 1.88 12.55
N MET A 65 -19.37 0.91 13.18
CA MET A 65 -19.98 -0.41 13.42
C MET A 65 -20.94 -0.40 14.59
N ASP A 66 -21.00 0.68 15.38
CA ASP A 66 -21.78 0.73 16.62
C ASP A 66 -21.38 -0.45 17.53
N TRP A 67 -20.06 -0.54 17.76
CA TRP A 67 -19.42 -1.69 18.39
C TRP A 67 -20.01 -2.00 19.76
N ASP A 68 -20.11 -1.00 20.64
CA ASP A 68 -20.59 -1.15 22.03
C ASP A 68 -21.97 -1.80 22.14
N HIS A 69 -22.84 -1.60 21.12
CA HIS A 69 -24.18 -2.18 21.10
C HIS A 69 -24.27 -3.51 20.33
N LYS A 70 -23.28 -3.84 19.52
CA LYS A 70 -23.32 -5.00 18.61
C LYS A 70 -22.39 -6.13 19.00
N TYR A 71 -21.31 -5.81 19.68
CA TYR A 71 -20.33 -6.81 20.13
C TYR A 71 -20.79 -7.44 21.47
N PRO A 72 -20.56 -8.73 21.71
CA PRO A 72 -19.99 -9.70 20.74
C PRO A 72 -21.04 -10.28 19.78
N VAL A 73 -22.25 -10.47 20.20
CA VAL A 73 -23.32 -11.14 19.46
C VAL A 73 -24.67 -10.61 19.90
N ARG A 74 -25.61 -10.51 18.97
CA ARG A 74 -27.02 -10.28 19.28
C ARG A 74 -27.93 -11.24 18.53
N GLU A 75 -28.99 -11.68 19.16
CA GLU A 75 -30.07 -12.40 18.51
C GLU A 75 -30.90 -11.43 17.66
N ILE A 76 -31.25 -11.86 16.44
CA ILE A 76 -32.09 -11.09 15.50
C ILE A 76 -33.42 -11.78 15.19
N GLY A 77 -33.79 -12.80 15.98
CA GLY A 77 -35.00 -13.59 15.84
C GLY A 77 -34.86 -14.82 14.94
N ASN A 78 -35.84 -15.71 14.99
CA ASN A 78 -35.90 -16.94 14.19
C ASN A 78 -34.66 -17.84 14.31
N GLY A 79 -34.04 -17.91 15.48
CA GLY A 79 -32.81 -18.69 15.72
C GLY A 79 -31.57 -18.16 14.98
N LYS A 80 -31.62 -16.93 14.49
CA LYS A 80 -30.50 -16.27 13.83
C LYS A 80 -29.77 -15.33 14.78
N VAL A 81 -28.46 -15.30 14.67
CA VAL A 81 -27.61 -14.38 15.41
C VAL A 81 -26.82 -13.51 14.44
N ARG A 82 -26.48 -12.30 14.85
CA ARG A 82 -25.56 -11.42 14.17
C ARG A 82 -24.39 -11.13 15.09
N ALA A 83 -23.19 -11.46 14.63
CA ALA A 83 -21.96 -11.16 15.32
C ALA A 83 -21.19 -10.08 14.57
N VAL A 84 -20.37 -9.34 15.29
CA VAL A 84 -19.35 -8.44 14.73
C VAL A 84 -17.99 -8.92 15.20
N GLY A 85 -17.00 -8.76 14.35
CA GLY A 85 -15.62 -9.07 14.65
C GLY A 85 -14.71 -7.95 14.14
N MET A 86 -13.49 -7.94 14.62
CA MET A 86 -12.50 -6.94 14.31
C MET A 86 -11.17 -7.60 13.97
N GLY A 87 -10.50 -7.09 12.98
CA GLY A 87 -9.11 -7.39 12.65
C GLY A 87 -8.41 -6.11 12.24
N MET A 88 -7.10 -6.05 12.45
CA MET A 88 -6.28 -4.90 12.10
C MET A 88 -5.02 -5.38 11.39
N ALA A 89 -4.60 -4.63 10.38
CA ALA A 89 -3.41 -4.95 9.61
C ALA A 89 -2.60 -3.71 9.33
N MET A 90 -1.29 -3.89 9.33
CA MET A 90 -0.33 -2.89 8.89
C MET A 90 0.70 -3.57 7.98
N GLN A 91 1.03 -2.92 6.88
CA GLN A 91 2.05 -3.39 5.97
C GLN A 91 2.91 -2.22 5.52
N GLY A 92 4.23 -2.40 5.50
CA GLY A 92 5.16 -1.46 4.91
C GLY A 92 5.07 -1.45 3.38
N SER A 93 5.41 -0.32 2.75
CA SER A 93 5.52 -0.19 1.30
C SER A 93 6.99 -0.20 0.87
N GLY A 94 7.32 -1.15 -0.02
CA GLY A 94 8.69 -1.36 -0.48
C GLY A 94 9.56 -2.15 0.51
N ILE A 95 10.66 -2.70 0.00
CA ILE A 95 11.68 -3.35 0.80
C ILE A 95 12.99 -2.62 0.55
N ASP A 96 13.51 -1.99 1.60
CA ASP A 96 14.74 -1.21 1.53
C ASP A 96 15.91 -2.08 1.06
N HIS A 97 16.74 -1.53 0.17
CA HIS A 97 17.89 -2.19 -0.47
C HIS A 97 17.57 -3.43 -1.32
N VAL A 98 16.29 -3.76 -1.53
CA VAL A 98 15.87 -4.93 -2.34
C VAL A 98 15.07 -4.49 -3.56
N ASP A 99 14.09 -3.61 -3.37
CA ASP A 99 13.22 -3.19 -4.46
C ASP A 99 13.94 -2.24 -5.41
N VAL A 100 13.87 -2.56 -6.69
CA VAL A 100 14.47 -1.77 -7.78
C VAL A 100 13.42 -1.49 -8.84
N GLY A 101 13.28 -0.24 -9.22
CA GLY A 101 12.50 0.20 -10.36
C GLY A 101 13.39 0.90 -11.37
N SER A 102 13.11 0.70 -12.65
CA SER A 102 13.81 1.37 -13.74
C SER A 102 12.83 1.95 -14.76
N ALA A 103 13.24 3.04 -15.39
CA ALA A 103 12.47 3.68 -16.44
C ALA A 103 13.39 4.20 -17.54
N THR A 104 12.90 4.15 -18.76
CA THR A 104 13.49 4.83 -19.93
C THR A 104 12.46 5.79 -20.50
N LEU A 105 12.85 7.01 -20.74
CA LEU A 105 12.00 8.04 -21.31
C LEU A 105 12.69 8.65 -22.54
N LYS A 106 11.94 8.71 -23.64
CA LYS A 106 12.41 9.21 -24.92
C LYS A 106 11.44 10.26 -25.44
N ILE A 107 11.96 11.36 -25.99
CA ILE A 107 11.21 12.26 -26.85
C ILE A 107 11.30 11.75 -28.28
N ASN A 108 10.18 11.70 -28.98
CA ASN A 108 10.09 11.26 -30.36
C ASN A 108 10.13 12.46 -31.31
N ASP A 109 10.32 12.21 -32.60
CA ASP A 109 10.44 13.26 -33.64
C ASP A 109 9.15 14.09 -33.81
N ASP A 110 8.00 13.57 -33.37
CA ASP A 110 6.70 14.22 -33.41
C ASP A 110 6.43 15.07 -32.15
N GLY A 111 7.37 15.09 -31.19
CA GLY A 111 7.26 15.80 -29.93
C GLY A 111 6.52 15.05 -28.81
N PHE A 112 6.03 13.84 -29.08
CA PHE A 112 5.45 12.97 -28.06
C PHE A 112 6.55 12.21 -27.29
N TYR A 113 6.18 11.65 -26.15
CA TYR A 113 7.10 10.92 -25.31
C TYR A 113 6.76 9.43 -25.28
N THR A 114 7.80 8.61 -25.20
CA THR A 114 7.69 7.18 -24.96
C THR A 114 8.30 6.86 -23.61
N LEU A 115 7.48 6.35 -22.67
CA LEU A 115 7.90 5.87 -21.36
C LEU A 115 7.94 4.34 -21.38
N SER A 116 9.12 3.76 -21.22
CA SER A 116 9.29 2.31 -21.04
C SER A 116 9.58 1.98 -19.58
N ILE A 117 8.80 1.07 -19.00
CA ILE A 117 8.85 0.66 -17.60
C ILE A 117 8.87 -0.87 -17.49
N GLY A 118 9.54 -1.40 -16.49
CA GLY A 118 9.52 -2.84 -16.18
C GLY A 118 8.34 -3.27 -15.30
N ALA A 119 7.67 -2.32 -14.64
CA ALA A 119 6.51 -2.59 -13.82
C ALA A 119 5.35 -3.12 -14.66
N ALA A 120 4.66 -4.16 -14.15
CA ALA A 120 3.50 -4.76 -14.80
C ALA A 120 2.21 -4.25 -14.16
N ASP A 121 1.30 -3.73 -14.99
CA ASP A 121 -0.05 -3.40 -14.53
C ASP A 121 -0.90 -4.67 -14.42
N MET A 122 -1.19 -5.07 -13.21
CA MET A 122 -2.04 -6.21 -12.89
C MET A 122 -3.44 -5.78 -12.42
N GLY A 123 -3.89 -4.60 -12.83
CA GLY A 123 -5.13 -3.97 -12.38
C GLY A 123 -4.90 -2.84 -11.35
N THR A 124 -3.66 -2.47 -11.11
CA THR A 124 -3.27 -1.39 -10.19
C THR A 124 -3.34 0.00 -10.81
N GLY A 125 -3.39 0.10 -12.15
CA GLY A 125 -3.34 1.36 -12.88
C GLY A 125 -1.93 1.97 -12.91
N CYS A 126 -0.88 1.17 -12.73
CA CYS A 126 0.47 1.68 -12.65
C CYS A 126 0.93 2.34 -13.95
N ASP A 127 0.52 1.86 -15.12
CA ASP A 127 0.87 2.48 -16.40
C ASP A 127 0.41 3.94 -16.44
N THR A 128 -0.85 4.18 -16.07
CA THR A 128 -1.41 5.54 -15.98
C THR A 128 -0.73 6.38 -14.90
N THR A 129 -0.55 5.81 -13.71
CA THR A 129 0.06 6.54 -12.58
C THR A 129 1.50 6.95 -12.87
N LEU A 130 2.28 6.06 -13.49
CA LEU A 130 3.67 6.34 -13.84
C LEU A 130 3.78 7.36 -14.99
N ALA A 131 2.85 7.32 -15.95
CA ALA A 131 2.74 8.35 -16.99
C ALA A 131 2.38 9.72 -16.37
N GLN A 132 1.47 9.78 -15.40
CA GLN A 132 1.14 11.03 -14.68
C GLN A 132 2.37 11.64 -13.99
N ILE A 133 3.22 10.82 -13.37
CA ILE A 133 4.47 11.31 -12.76
C ILE A 133 5.40 11.91 -13.81
N ALA A 134 5.52 11.27 -14.98
CA ALA A 134 6.34 11.81 -16.09
C ALA A 134 5.74 13.10 -16.64
N ALA A 135 4.43 13.15 -16.87
CA ALA A 135 3.71 14.31 -17.39
C ALA A 135 3.87 15.53 -16.48
N GLU A 136 3.70 15.37 -15.18
CA GLU A 136 3.89 16.42 -14.18
C GLU A 136 5.33 16.99 -14.23
N VAL A 137 6.33 16.13 -14.30
CA VAL A 137 7.73 16.58 -14.36
C VAL A 137 8.06 17.26 -15.68
N LEU A 138 7.54 16.76 -16.81
CA LEU A 138 7.79 17.30 -18.14
C LEU A 138 6.97 18.55 -18.46
N ASP A 139 5.94 18.85 -17.64
CA ASP A 139 4.98 19.92 -17.87
C ASP A 139 4.24 19.75 -19.20
N CYS A 140 3.68 18.55 -19.42
CA CYS A 140 2.94 18.20 -20.62
C CYS A 140 1.64 17.45 -20.31
N ASP A 141 0.77 17.34 -21.31
CA ASP A 141 -0.47 16.57 -21.18
C ASP A 141 -0.17 15.06 -21.10
N LEU A 142 -0.97 14.34 -20.32
CA LEU A 142 -0.87 12.91 -20.16
C LEU A 142 -0.96 12.18 -21.52
N ASP A 143 -1.81 12.66 -22.42
CA ASP A 143 -2.03 12.10 -23.75
C ASP A 143 -0.78 12.21 -24.66
N ASN A 144 0.21 12.99 -24.27
CA ASN A 144 1.48 13.09 -24.98
C ASN A 144 2.46 11.97 -24.60
N ILE A 145 2.10 11.10 -23.66
CA ILE A 145 2.97 10.03 -23.19
C ILE A 145 2.39 8.66 -23.55
N THR A 146 3.10 7.92 -24.36
CA THR A 146 2.81 6.51 -24.65
C THR A 146 3.63 5.64 -23.72
N VAL A 147 2.95 4.73 -22.99
CA VAL A 147 3.60 3.80 -22.05
C VAL A 147 3.79 2.44 -22.71
N PHE A 148 4.99 1.91 -22.59
CA PHE A 148 5.31 0.52 -22.86
C PHE A 148 5.76 -0.15 -21.56
N GLY A 149 4.91 -1.01 -21.01
CA GLY A 149 5.16 -1.75 -19.78
C GLY A 149 5.22 -3.25 -20.01
N ALA A 150 5.98 -3.94 -19.16
CA ALA A 150 6.02 -5.41 -19.07
C ALA A 150 6.34 -6.16 -20.38
N ASP A 151 7.06 -5.54 -21.27
CA ASP A 151 7.59 -6.16 -22.48
C ASP A 151 9.04 -6.58 -22.23
N THR A 152 9.31 -7.88 -22.18
CA THR A 152 10.64 -8.41 -21.85
C THR A 152 11.72 -8.11 -22.87
N ASP A 153 11.37 -7.70 -24.09
CA ASP A 153 12.33 -7.35 -25.13
C ASP A 153 12.79 -5.88 -25.02
N THR A 154 11.97 -5.00 -24.47
CA THR A 154 12.20 -3.55 -24.48
C THR A 154 12.15 -2.89 -23.10
N SER A 155 11.48 -3.49 -22.14
CA SER A 155 11.33 -2.92 -20.81
C SER A 155 12.62 -3.02 -19.99
N PRO A 156 12.98 -1.97 -19.25
CA PRO A 156 14.09 -2.04 -18.30
C PRO A 156 13.74 -2.96 -17.12
N TYR A 157 14.76 -3.35 -16.36
CA TYR A 157 14.59 -4.21 -15.21
C TYR A 157 13.71 -3.58 -14.13
N ASP A 158 12.82 -4.39 -13.54
CA ASP A 158 12.02 -4.06 -12.36
C ASP A 158 11.98 -5.30 -11.45
N SER A 159 12.03 -5.11 -10.15
CA SER A 159 12.03 -6.23 -9.20
C SER A 159 10.67 -6.88 -9.01
N GLY A 160 9.61 -6.23 -9.46
CA GLY A 160 8.24 -6.71 -9.40
C GLY A 160 7.29 -5.81 -8.62
N SER A 161 6.01 -5.91 -8.95
CA SER A 161 4.93 -5.14 -8.32
C SER A 161 4.43 -5.86 -7.06
N TYR A 162 5.18 -5.79 -5.97
CA TYR A 162 4.83 -6.41 -4.68
C TYR A 162 5.09 -5.43 -3.52
N ALA A 163 4.66 -5.78 -2.32
CA ALA A 163 4.79 -4.97 -1.11
C ALA A 163 4.34 -3.50 -1.27
N SER A 164 3.35 -3.26 -2.14
CA SER A 164 2.84 -1.90 -2.45
C SER A 164 3.94 -0.90 -2.88
N SER A 165 4.94 -1.37 -3.63
CA SER A 165 6.16 -0.61 -3.92
C SER A 165 6.14 0.12 -5.27
N THR A 166 5.33 -0.31 -6.23
CA THR A 166 5.43 0.13 -7.62
C THR A 166 5.39 1.65 -7.79
N THR A 167 4.37 2.32 -7.28
CA THR A 167 4.25 3.78 -7.40
C THR A 167 5.41 4.50 -6.70
N TYR A 168 5.87 3.99 -5.56
CA TYR A 168 6.95 4.59 -4.80
C TYR A 168 8.32 4.35 -5.47
N VAL A 169 8.67 3.09 -5.77
CA VAL A 169 10.00 2.72 -6.26
C VAL A 169 10.15 3.05 -7.74
N THR A 170 9.27 2.49 -8.59
CA THR A 170 9.31 2.73 -10.04
C THR A 170 8.90 4.17 -10.37
N GLY A 171 7.93 4.75 -9.63
CA GLY A 171 7.59 6.17 -9.76
C GLY A 171 8.78 7.09 -9.49
N LYS A 172 9.63 6.77 -8.52
CA LYS A 172 10.86 7.54 -8.28
C LYS A 172 11.90 7.38 -9.39
N ALA A 173 11.94 6.22 -10.04
CA ALA A 173 12.78 6.02 -11.23
C ALA A 173 12.26 6.86 -12.41
N VAL A 174 10.94 6.89 -12.64
CA VAL A 174 10.30 7.71 -13.65
C VAL A 174 10.53 9.20 -13.40
N GLU A 175 10.33 9.68 -12.19
CA GLU A 175 10.60 11.07 -11.81
C GLU A 175 12.05 11.46 -12.14
N LYS A 176 13.02 10.66 -11.70
CA LYS A 176 14.44 10.91 -11.98
C LYS A 176 14.75 10.92 -13.47
N CYS A 177 14.13 10.00 -14.25
CA CYS A 177 14.30 9.92 -15.68
C CYS A 177 13.73 11.16 -16.38
N ALA A 178 12.53 11.58 -16.01
CA ALA A 178 11.86 12.76 -16.56
C ALA A 178 12.61 14.06 -16.22
N LEU A 179 13.11 14.20 -15.00
CA LEU A 179 13.95 15.36 -14.61
C LEU A 179 15.24 15.44 -15.44
N ARG A 180 15.88 14.30 -15.74
CA ARG A 180 17.06 14.28 -16.61
C ARG A 180 16.74 14.69 -18.05
N LEU A 181 15.63 14.16 -18.60
CA LEU A 181 15.20 14.50 -19.96
C LEU A 181 14.84 15.99 -20.04
N ARG A 182 14.05 16.50 -19.10
CA ARG A 182 13.68 17.93 -19.02
C ARG A 182 14.90 18.86 -18.98
N GLY A 183 15.98 18.44 -18.36
CA GLY A 183 17.21 19.22 -18.33
C GLY A 183 18.03 19.18 -19.62
N GLN A 184 17.64 18.37 -20.61
CA GLN A 184 18.31 18.23 -21.92
C GLN A 184 17.55 18.92 -23.05
N ILE A 185 16.27 19.21 -22.85
CA ILE A 185 15.40 19.95 -23.78
C ILE A 185 15.17 21.38 -23.32
#